data_f8bc2f290a8413a060ce20017c040cc7
#
_entry.id   f8bc2f290a8413a060ce20017c040cc7
#
_cell.length_a   1.000
_cell.length_b   1.000
_cell.length_c   1.000
_cell.angle_alpha   90.00
_cell.angle_beta   90.00
_cell.angle_gamma   90.00
#
_symmetry.space_group_name_H-M   'P 1'
#
loop_
_entity.id
_entity.type
_entity.pdbx_description
1 polymer ?
#
loop_
_entity_poly.entity_id
_entity_poly.type
_entity_poly.pdbx_seq_one_letter_code
_entity_poly.pdbx_strand_id
1 'polypeptide(L)'
;MKTIDKAEEAQLFATIDRWIEREVAPRVKEFDHADKWPAEIVEQMKELGLFGATISPEYGGLGLPATTYAEIVMRISSVWMAITGIFNSHLMLALAVEKFGTPRQKEHWLPKFATGEIRGGLALTEPDAGTDLQSIRMVAKRDGNDGYVING
;
A
#
# COMPACT_ATOMS: atom_id res chain seq x y z
N MET A 1 16.15 -12.04 -2.03
CA MET A 1 14.89 -11.74 -2.77
C MET A 1 14.17 -13.05 -2.99
N LYS A 2 12.92 -13.16 -2.55
CA LYS A 2 12.09 -14.34 -2.83
C LYS A 2 11.83 -14.37 -4.33
N THR A 3 12.07 -15.49 -4.98
CA THR A 3 11.63 -15.72 -6.37
C THR A 3 10.27 -16.39 -6.29
N ILE A 4 9.29 -15.83 -6.98
CA ILE A 4 8.00 -16.48 -7.18
C ILE A 4 8.14 -17.49 -8.34
N ASP A 5 7.46 -18.63 -8.25
CA ASP A 5 7.39 -19.59 -9.36
C ASP A 5 6.59 -18.97 -10.52
N LYS A 6 7.02 -19.24 -11.76
CA LYS A 6 6.38 -18.67 -12.95
C LYS A 6 4.91 -19.08 -13.11
N ALA A 7 4.55 -20.30 -12.69
CA ALA A 7 3.17 -20.76 -12.77
C ALA A 7 2.30 -20.06 -11.69
N GLU A 8 2.83 -19.90 -10.49
CA GLU A 8 2.17 -19.13 -9.42
C GLU A 8 1.99 -17.67 -9.83
N GLU A 9 3.01 -17.05 -10.41
CA GLU A 9 2.94 -15.68 -10.90
C GLU A 9 1.88 -15.50 -11.99
N ALA A 10 1.83 -16.41 -12.96
CA ALA A 10 0.83 -16.41 -14.02
C ALA A 10 -0.59 -16.57 -13.46
N GLN A 11 -0.78 -17.44 -12.46
CA GLN A 11 -2.07 -17.63 -11.80
C GLN A 11 -2.49 -16.38 -11.02
N LEU A 12 -1.56 -15.72 -10.35
CA LEU A 12 -1.78 -14.46 -9.65
C LEU A 12 -2.27 -13.38 -10.63
N PHE A 13 -1.57 -13.19 -11.74
CA PHE A 13 -1.95 -12.22 -12.77
C PHE A 13 -3.32 -12.53 -13.36
N ALA A 14 -3.60 -13.79 -13.68
CA ALA A 14 -4.91 -14.18 -14.18
C ALA A 14 -6.04 -13.94 -13.16
N THR A 15 -5.75 -14.02 -11.89
CA THR A 15 -6.72 -13.69 -10.82
C THR A 15 -6.98 -12.19 -10.76
N ILE A 16 -5.92 -11.38 -10.81
CA ILE A 16 -6.02 -9.91 -10.84
C ILE A 16 -6.78 -9.45 -12.10
N ASP A 17 -6.45 -10.00 -13.28
CA ASP A 17 -7.11 -9.63 -14.54
C ASP A 17 -8.61 -9.92 -14.48
N ARG A 18 -9.02 -11.11 -14.00
CA ARG A 18 -10.44 -11.46 -13.83
C ARG A 18 -11.16 -10.54 -12.85
N TRP A 19 -10.51 -10.18 -11.75
CA TRP A 19 -11.08 -9.23 -10.79
C TRP A 19 -11.25 -7.84 -11.43
N ILE A 20 -10.25 -7.35 -12.15
CA ILE A 20 -10.32 -6.07 -12.88
C ILE A 20 -11.51 -6.07 -13.84
N GLU A 21 -11.63 -7.11 -14.68
CA GLU A 21 -12.68 -7.21 -15.69
C GLU A 21 -14.09 -7.26 -15.10
N ARG A 22 -14.26 -8.00 -14.00
CA ARG A 22 -15.59 -8.25 -13.42
C ARG A 22 -16.03 -7.20 -12.43
N GLU A 23 -15.11 -6.73 -11.61
CA GLU A 23 -15.44 -5.91 -10.44
C GLU A 23 -15.02 -4.45 -10.59
N VAL A 24 -13.90 -4.17 -11.25
CA VAL A 24 -13.37 -2.81 -11.34
C VAL A 24 -13.88 -2.09 -12.58
N ALA A 25 -13.57 -2.62 -13.78
CA ALA A 25 -13.83 -1.95 -15.04
C ALA A 25 -15.28 -1.48 -15.23
N PRO A 26 -16.32 -2.28 -14.87
CA PRO A 26 -17.70 -1.85 -15.05
C PRO A 26 -18.09 -0.66 -14.16
N ARG A 27 -17.38 -0.44 -13.06
CA ARG A 27 -17.76 0.55 -12.03
C ARG A 27 -16.93 1.83 -12.04
N VAL A 28 -15.81 1.88 -12.79
CA VAL A 28 -14.90 3.03 -12.79
C VAL A 28 -15.63 4.35 -13.01
N LYS A 29 -16.43 4.42 -14.08
CA LYS A 29 -17.15 5.67 -14.44
C LYS A 29 -18.14 6.11 -13.36
N GLU A 30 -18.82 5.17 -12.70
CA GLU A 30 -19.76 5.48 -11.65
C GLU A 30 -19.05 6.13 -10.46
N PHE A 31 -17.95 5.53 -9.99
CA PHE A 31 -17.20 6.05 -8.84
C PHE A 31 -16.48 7.36 -9.14
N ASP A 32 -15.84 7.48 -10.31
CA ASP A 32 -15.13 8.70 -10.71
C ASP A 32 -16.08 9.88 -10.87
N HIS A 33 -17.24 9.69 -11.55
CA HIS A 33 -18.19 10.77 -11.78
C HIS A 33 -18.94 11.18 -10.53
N ALA A 34 -19.12 10.26 -9.59
CA ALA A 34 -19.86 10.52 -8.34
C ALA A 34 -18.95 10.96 -7.19
N ASP A 35 -17.62 10.98 -7.40
CA ASP A 35 -16.59 11.23 -6.36
C ASP A 35 -16.82 10.35 -5.11
N LYS A 36 -17.15 9.06 -5.35
CA LYS A 36 -17.49 8.12 -4.29
C LYS A 36 -16.32 7.25 -3.92
N TRP A 37 -16.16 7.02 -2.62
CA TRP A 37 -15.20 6.05 -2.11
C TRP A 37 -15.62 4.62 -2.48
N PRO A 38 -14.74 3.83 -3.16
CA PRO A 38 -15.04 2.49 -3.64
C PRO A 38 -14.87 1.43 -2.54
N ALA A 39 -15.67 1.48 -1.48
CA ALA A 39 -15.51 0.64 -0.28
C ALA A 39 -15.47 -0.86 -0.60
N GLU A 40 -16.38 -1.35 -1.45
CA GLU A 40 -16.45 -2.77 -1.83
C GLU A 40 -15.19 -3.22 -2.58
N ILE A 41 -14.68 -2.40 -3.50
CA ILE A 41 -13.44 -2.69 -4.24
C ILE A 41 -12.26 -2.74 -3.27
N VAL A 42 -12.23 -1.85 -2.28
CA VAL A 42 -11.17 -1.84 -1.26
C VAL A 42 -11.21 -3.10 -0.39
N GLU A 43 -12.40 -3.61 -0.03
CA GLU A 43 -12.50 -4.89 0.70
C GLU A 43 -12.02 -6.06 -0.18
N GLN A 44 -12.38 -6.11 -1.45
CA GLN A 44 -11.86 -7.10 -2.39
C GLN A 44 -10.33 -7.03 -2.55
N MET A 45 -9.76 -5.82 -2.52
CA MET A 45 -8.29 -5.64 -2.51
C MET A 45 -7.63 -6.25 -1.26
N LYS A 46 -8.30 -6.22 -0.10
CA LYS A 46 -7.82 -6.92 1.11
C LYS A 46 -7.86 -8.43 0.92
N GLU A 47 -8.97 -8.97 0.42
CA GLU A 47 -9.13 -10.40 0.13
C GLU A 47 -8.08 -10.93 -0.87
N LEU A 48 -7.72 -10.10 -1.85
CA LEU A 48 -6.65 -10.38 -2.81
C LEU A 48 -5.22 -10.23 -2.23
N GLY A 49 -5.09 -9.78 -0.98
CA GLY A 49 -3.81 -9.58 -0.32
C GLY A 49 -2.99 -8.40 -0.84
N LEU A 50 -3.60 -7.45 -1.57
CA LEU A 50 -2.88 -6.32 -2.18
C LEU A 50 -2.24 -5.40 -1.14
N PHE A 51 -2.82 -5.28 0.05
CA PHE A 51 -2.24 -4.51 1.15
C PHE A 51 -1.00 -5.15 1.76
N GLY A 52 -0.83 -6.47 1.60
CA GLY A 52 0.35 -7.22 2.02
C GLY A 52 1.30 -7.61 0.89
N ALA A 53 1.09 -7.09 -0.32
CA ALA A 53 1.78 -7.56 -1.52
C ALA A 53 3.31 -7.65 -1.38
N THR A 54 3.95 -6.63 -0.82
CA THR A 54 5.41 -6.57 -0.66
C THR A 54 5.89 -6.83 0.77
N ILE A 55 4.97 -6.91 1.75
CA ILE A 55 5.31 -7.20 3.15
C ILE A 55 5.83 -8.64 3.27
N SER A 56 6.85 -8.85 4.07
CA SER A 56 7.44 -10.18 4.28
C SER A 56 6.42 -11.19 4.80
N PRO A 57 6.50 -12.47 4.36
CA PRO A 57 5.61 -13.54 4.82
C PRO A 57 5.64 -13.78 6.32
N GLU A 58 6.75 -13.46 7.00
CA GLU A 58 6.85 -13.56 8.46
C GLU A 58 5.84 -12.66 9.19
N TYR A 59 5.38 -11.58 8.53
CA TYR A 59 4.33 -10.67 9.02
C TYR A 59 2.97 -10.88 8.32
N GLY A 60 2.81 -12.00 7.60
CA GLY A 60 1.54 -12.33 6.93
C GLY A 60 1.35 -11.72 5.55
N GLY A 61 2.37 -11.07 4.99
CA GLY A 61 2.35 -10.54 3.63
C GLY A 61 2.68 -11.58 2.56
N LEU A 62 2.52 -11.22 1.29
CA LEU A 62 2.84 -12.10 0.16
C LEU A 62 4.33 -12.12 -0.17
N GLY A 63 5.09 -11.08 0.20
CA GLY A 63 6.52 -10.94 -0.06
C GLY A 63 6.87 -10.97 -1.54
N LEU A 64 6.01 -10.39 -2.39
CA LEU A 64 6.21 -10.41 -3.83
C LEU A 64 7.48 -9.67 -4.25
N PRO A 65 8.18 -10.14 -5.28
CA PRO A 65 9.24 -9.39 -5.92
C PRO A 65 8.74 -8.04 -6.45
N ALA A 66 9.60 -7.04 -6.48
CA ALA A 66 9.25 -5.71 -6.98
C ALA A 66 8.74 -5.73 -8.44
N THR A 67 9.28 -6.62 -9.28
CA THR A 67 8.83 -6.82 -10.66
C THR A 67 7.41 -7.33 -10.74
N THR A 68 7.06 -8.37 -9.97
CA THR A 68 5.71 -8.93 -9.90
C THR A 68 4.72 -7.90 -9.36
N TYR A 69 5.14 -7.15 -8.31
CA TYR A 69 4.32 -6.07 -7.77
C TYR A 69 4.08 -4.96 -8.81
N ALA A 70 5.10 -4.55 -9.55
CA ALA A 70 4.97 -3.55 -10.62
C ALA A 70 3.98 -3.99 -11.71
N GLU A 71 4.02 -5.25 -12.12
CA GLU A 71 3.07 -5.82 -13.07
C GLU A 71 1.61 -5.76 -12.56
N ILE A 72 1.37 -6.03 -11.28
CA ILE A 72 0.04 -5.88 -10.67
C ILE A 72 -0.41 -4.43 -10.73
N VAL A 73 0.45 -3.50 -10.35
CA VAL A 73 0.16 -2.05 -10.40
C VAL A 73 -0.16 -1.61 -11.82
N MET A 74 0.62 -2.03 -12.81
CA MET A 74 0.40 -1.70 -14.23
C MET A 74 -0.97 -2.19 -14.72
N ARG A 75 -1.35 -3.43 -14.40
CA ARG A 75 -2.65 -4.02 -14.80
C ARG A 75 -3.81 -3.24 -14.22
N ILE A 76 -3.78 -2.97 -12.93
CA ILE A 76 -4.85 -2.22 -12.25
C ILE A 76 -4.89 -0.77 -12.76
N SER A 77 -3.73 -0.11 -12.88
CA SER A 77 -3.64 1.29 -13.31
C SER A 77 -4.09 1.51 -14.75
N SER A 78 -3.97 0.49 -15.63
CA SER A 78 -4.44 0.59 -17.01
C SER A 78 -5.96 0.76 -17.11
N VAL A 79 -6.68 0.39 -16.05
CA VAL A 79 -8.15 0.51 -15.98
C VAL A 79 -8.56 1.62 -15.01
N TRP A 80 -7.98 1.65 -13.81
CA TRP A 80 -8.30 2.68 -12.82
C TRP A 80 -7.11 2.99 -11.91
N MET A 81 -6.33 3.99 -12.27
CA MET A 81 -5.12 4.36 -11.53
C MET A 81 -5.40 4.81 -10.08
N ALA A 82 -6.55 5.44 -9.83
CA ALA A 82 -6.86 5.99 -8.50
C ALA A 82 -6.82 4.93 -7.38
N ILE A 83 -7.30 3.71 -7.65
CA ILE A 83 -7.29 2.65 -6.62
C ILE A 83 -5.89 2.10 -6.33
N THR A 84 -4.95 2.24 -7.26
CA THR A 84 -3.55 1.84 -6.97
C THR A 84 -2.90 2.76 -5.94
N GLY A 85 -3.30 4.03 -5.87
CA GLY A 85 -2.84 4.98 -4.86
C GLY A 85 -3.16 4.53 -3.44
N ILE A 86 -4.27 3.78 -3.24
CA ILE A 86 -4.73 3.32 -1.94
C ILE A 86 -3.73 2.34 -1.32
N PHE A 87 -3.27 1.33 -2.07
CA PHE A 87 -2.32 0.35 -1.53
C PHE A 87 -0.86 0.72 -1.77
N ASN A 88 -0.52 1.52 -2.80
CA ASN A 88 0.84 2.00 -2.99
C ASN A 88 1.33 2.86 -1.82
N SER A 89 0.56 3.87 -1.43
CA SER A 89 0.91 4.74 -0.29
C SER A 89 1.06 3.95 1.01
N HIS A 90 0.17 2.97 1.18
CA HIS A 90 0.20 2.07 2.32
C HIS A 90 1.46 1.18 2.33
N LEU A 91 1.82 0.57 1.21
CA LEU A 91 3.00 -0.28 1.11
C LEU A 91 4.32 0.50 1.24
N MET A 92 4.34 1.78 0.86
CA MET A 92 5.48 2.67 1.15
C MET A 92 5.69 2.84 2.66
N LEU A 93 4.62 3.07 3.43
CA LEU A 93 4.70 3.12 4.89
C LEU A 93 5.12 1.77 5.48
N ALA A 94 4.52 0.67 5.00
CA ALA A 94 4.86 -0.69 5.46
C ALA A 94 6.35 -0.98 5.25
N LEU A 95 6.89 -0.64 4.08
CA LEU A 95 8.32 -0.77 3.78
C LEU A 95 9.20 0.06 4.72
N ALA A 96 8.77 1.28 5.06
CA ALA A 96 9.50 2.13 6.02
C ALA A 96 9.52 1.48 7.42
N VAL A 97 8.38 0.95 7.89
CA VAL A 97 8.31 0.23 9.17
C VAL A 97 9.14 -1.04 9.13
N GLU A 98 9.10 -1.80 8.03
CA GLU A 98 9.88 -3.03 7.88
C GLU A 98 11.39 -2.77 7.90
N LYS A 99 11.84 -1.68 7.28
CA LYS A 99 13.27 -1.32 7.23
C LYS A 99 13.77 -0.66 8.50
N PHE A 100 13.03 0.27 9.06
CA PHE A 100 13.50 1.19 10.10
C PHE A 100 12.81 1.01 11.44
N GLY A 101 11.70 0.28 11.50
CA GLY A 101 10.99 0.04 12.74
C GLY A 101 11.78 -0.83 13.73
N THR A 102 11.55 -0.59 15.03
CA THR A 102 12.02 -1.51 16.08
C THR A 102 11.32 -2.86 15.97
N PRO A 103 11.88 -3.97 16.53
CA PRO A 103 11.20 -5.26 16.55
C PRO A 103 9.75 -5.17 17.02
N ARG A 104 9.51 -4.47 18.14
CA ARG A 104 8.17 -4.25 18.69
C ARG A 104 7.23 -3.54 17.72
N GLN A 105 7.72 -2.54 16.97
CA GLN A 105 6.91 -1.84 15.98
C GLN A 105 6.57 -2.73 14.79
N LYS A 106 7.53 -3.52 14.31
CA LYS A 106 7.31 -4.47 13.21
C LYS A 106 6.26 -5.52 13.57
N GLU A 107 6.42 -6.17 14.71
CA GLU A 107 5.48 -7.18 15.23
C GLU A 107 4.08 -6.62 15.47
N HIS A 108 3.99 -5.35 15.88
CA HIS A 108 2.70 -4.71 16.15
C HIS A 108 1.98 -4.25 14.90
N TRP A 109 2.70 -3.64 13.94
CA TRP A 109 2.08 -2.95 12.81
C TRP A 109 2.01 -3.78 11.54
N LEU A 110 3.08 -4.51 11.18
CA LEU A 110 3.15 -5.18 9.89
C LEU A 110 2.08 -6.25 9.67
N PRO A 111 1.68 -7.07 10.64
CA PRO A 111 0.57 -8.01 10.45
C PRO A 111 -0.75 -7.31 10.14
N LYS A 112 -1.03 -6.19 10.79
CA LYS A 112 -2.24 -5.39 10.56
C LYS A 112 -2.20 -4.64 9.23
N PHE A 113 -1.01 -4.25 8.81
CA PHE A 113 -0.80 -3.68 7.49
C PHE A 113 -1.00 -4.74 6.40
N ALA A 114 -0.48 -5.95 6.57
CA ALA A 114 -0.58 -7.03 5.60
C ALA A 114 -2.04 -7.42 5.28
N THR A 115 -2.91 -7.37 6.29
CA THR A 115 -4.36 -7.63 6.12
C THR A 115 -5.15 -6.42 5.64
N GLY A 116 -4.57 -5.22 5.69
CA GLY A 116 -5.30 -3.97 5.45
C GLY A 116 -6.29 -3.59 6.57
N GLU A 117 -6.21 -4.24 7.76
CA GLU A 117 -6.97 -3.84 8.96
C GLU A 117 -6.65 -2.40 9.34
N ILE A 118 -5.36 -2.08 9.38
CA ILE A 118 -4.87 -0.70 9.53
C ILE A 118 -4.20 -0.29 8.24
N ARG A 119 -4.53 0.89 7.77
CA ARG A 119 -3.91 1.50 6.59
C ARG A 119 -3.24 2.81 6.96
N GLY A 120 -2.22 3.14 6.21
CA GLY A 120 -1.51 4.40 6.39
C GLY A 120 -0.91 4.89 5.09
N GLY A 121 -0.19 5.97 5.17
CA GLY A 121 0.49 6.57 4.03
C GLY A 121 1.60 7.49 4.50
N LEU A 122 2.25 8.15 3.56
CA LEU A 122 3.30 9.13 3.82
C LEU A 122 2.76 10.53 3.60
N ALA A 123 2.80 11.36 4.64
CA ALA A 123 2.63 12.81 4.55
C ALA A 123 4.03 13.40 4.27
N LEU A 124 4.34 13.60 3.00
CA LEU A 124 5.71 13.88 2.57
C LEU A 124 5.93 15.34 2.18
N THR A 125 5.01 15.90 1.39
CA THR A 125 5.11 17.28 0.90
C THR A 125 4.73 18.28 1.99
N GLU A 126 5.54 19.30 2.14
CA GLU A 126 5.30 20.47 3.01
C GLU A 126 5.11 21.72 2.13
N PRO A 127 4.64 22.88 2.70
CA PRO A 127 4.47 24.09 1.93
C PRO A 127 5.73 24.54 1.18
N ASP A 128 6.91 24.36 1.78
CA ASP A 128 8.21 24.77 1.24
C ASP A 128 9.06 23.62 0.71
N ALA A 129 8.58 22.37 0.76
CA ALA A 129 9.34 21.19 0.37
C ALA A 129 8.47 20.19 -0.40
N GLY A 130 8.82 19.95 -1.65
CA GLY A 130 8.17 18.95 -2.52
C GLY A 130 9.21 18.03 -3.13
N THR A 131 9.70 18.34 -4.33
CA THR A 131 10.75 17.57 -5.00
C THR A 131 12.05 17.52 -4.19
N ASP A 132 12.39 18.62 -3.53
CA ASP A 132 13.52 18.69 -2.61
C ASP A 132 13.12 18.21 -1.21
N LEU A 133 13.18 16.91 -0.99
CA LEU A 133 12.88 16.27 0.30
C LEU A 133 13.91 16.61 1.39
N GLN A 134 15.09 17.13 1.04
CA GLN A 134 16.10 17.54 2.03
C GLN A 134 15.70 18.84 2.72
N SER A 135 14.79 19.60 2.13
CA SER A 135 14.24 20.84 2.69
C SER A 135 13.06 20.65 3.64
N ILE A 136 12.68 19.39 3.95
CA ILE A 136 11.63 19.09 4.93
C ILE A 136 11.99 19.66 6.30
N ARG A 137 11.06 20.41 6.90
CA ARG A 137 11.25 21.10 8.19
C ARG A 137 10.45 20.50 9.33
N MET A 138 9.62 19.50 9.07
CA MET A 138 8.84 18.85 10.13
C MET A 138 9.73 18.32 11.24
N VAL A 139 9.38 18.64 12.48
CA VAL A 139 10.13 18.27 13.67
C VAL A 139 9.20 17.59 14.66
N ALA A 140 9.61 16.43 15.18
CA ALA A 140 8.98 15.77 16.30
C ALA A 140 9.79 16.01 17.57
N LYS A 141 9.23 16.74 18.54
CA LYS A 141 9.83 16.99 19.86
C LYS A 141 9.17 16.12 20.90
N ARG A 142 9.96 15.49 21.79
CA ARG A 142 9.40 14.72 22.91
C ARG A 142 8.57 15.63 23.81
N ASP A 143 7.41 15.11 24.21
CA ASP A 143 6.51 15.72 25.18
C ASP A 143 6.25 14.70 26.29
N GLY A 144 6.92 14.88 27.41
CA GLY A 144 6.91 13.90 28.51
C GLY A 144 7.58 12.56 28.14
N ASN A 145 7.11 11.49 28.77
CA ASN A 145 7.71 10.14 28.59
C ASN A 145 7.15 9.35 27.42
N ASP A 146 5.92 9.62 26.99
CA ASP A 146 5.18 8.74 26.06
C ASP A 146 4.64 9.46 24.81
N GLY A 147 4.93 10.75 24.64
CA GLY A 147 4.37 11.54 23.55
C GLY A 147 5.41 12.29 22.71
N TYR A 148 4.93 12.77 21.57
CA TYR A 148 5.65 13.72 20.71
C TYR A 148 4.71 14.83 20.25
N VAL A 149 5.19 16.07 20.23
CA VAL A 149 4.57 17.19 19.53
C VAL A 149 5.22 17.28 18.15
N ILE A 150 4.40 17.25 17.12
CA ILE A 150 4.84 17.31 15.71
C ILE A 150 4.43 18.66 15.16
N ASN A 151 5.39 19.38 14.55
CA ASN A 151 5.19 20.64 13.85
C ASN A 151 5.92 20.61 12.51
N GLY A 152 5.21 21.02 11.44
CA GLY A 152 5.72 21.05 10.06
C GLY A 152 4.63 21.40 9.06
#